data_c35d22621ab385a4d3e8ea387c21637a
#
_entry.id   c35d22621ab385a4d3e8ea387c21637a
#
_cell.length_a   1.000
_cell.length_b   1.000
_cell.length_c   1.000
_cell.angle_alpha   90.00
_cell.angle_beta   90.00
_cell.angle_gamma   90.00
#
_symmetry.space_group_name_H-M   'P 1'
#
loop_
_entity.id
_entity.type
_entity.pdbx_description
1 polymer ?
#
loop_
_entity_poly.entity_id
_entity_poly.type
_entity_poly.pdbx_seq_one_letter_code
_entity_poly.pdbx_strand_id
1 'polypeptide(L)'
;MTAGGTGGHVYPALAVAQELIERGYNVEWVGTKAGLEHRVVPAAGITLHCLPVVGMRGKSALHKLRGVLVLMIAQLRATWLVFRLRPGCVVGMGGYVAGPAGMAAWLLRKPLLIHEQNAVAGTTNRMLSRFAKRILAGFPGAFDRHLEVSVIGNPLRNELLQAGAAATYDYDGRRPLQLLVLGGSLGAAP
;
A
#
# COMPACT_ATOMS: atom_id res chain seq x y z
N MET A 1 8.68 3.70 2.13
CA MET A 1 7.43 3.09 1.63
C MET A 1 6.84 2.17 2.68
N THR A 2 5.52 2.05 2.76
CA THR A 2 4.86 1.03 3.59
C THR A 2 3.63 0.49 2.88
N ALA A 3 3.62 -0.81 2.64
CA ALA A 3 2.52 -1.58 2.08
C ALA A 3 2.67 -3.03 2.49
N GLY A 4 1.58 -3.74 2.66
CA GLY A 4 1.65 -5.15 2.99
C GLY A 4 0.33 -5.90 2.83
N GLY A 5 0.43 -7.21 2.89
CA GLY A 5 -0.69 -8.14 2.78
C GLY A 5 -0.90 -8.64 1.37
N THR A 6 -1.79 -8.03 0.59
CA THR A 6 -2.18 -8.52 -0.73
C THR A 6 -1.45 -7.82 -1.88
N GLY A 7 -1.48 -8.45 -3.06
CA GLY A 7 -0.87 -7.88 -4.28
C GLY A 7 -1.45 -6.52 -4.67
N GLY A 8 -2.73 -6.25 -4.34
CA GLY A 8 -3.39 -4.98 -4.64
C GLY A 8 -2.75 -3.76 -3.98
N HIS A 9 -2.07 -3.95 -2.85
CA HIS A 9 -1.30 -2.89 -2.18
C HIS A 9 0.19 -2.95 -2.52
N VAL A 10 0.74 -4.16 -2.56
CA VAL A 10 2.19 -4.36 -2.67
C VAL A 10 2.72 -4.02 -4.06
N TYR A 11 2.06 -4.47 -5.13
CA TYR A 11 2.54 -4.21 -6.49
C TYR A 11 2.46 -2.73 -6.91
N PRO A 12 1.37 -1.99 -6.67
CA PRO A 12 1.37 -0.54 -6.92
C PRO A 12 2.43 0.20 -6.11
N ALA A 13 2.64 -0.18 -4.85
CA ALA A 13 3.69 0.40 -4.03
C ALA A 13 5.09 0.09 -4.56
N LEU A 14 5.30 -1.12 -5.10
CA LEU A 14 6.56 -1.51 -5.72
C LEU A 14 6.84 -0.71 -6.99
N ALA A 15 5.82 -0.48 -7.83
CA ALA A 15 5.95 0.36 -9.01
C ALA A 15 6.39 1.79 -8.65
N VAL A 16 5.77 2.38 -7.63
CA VAL A 16 6.18 3.71 -7.13
C VAL A 16 7.59 3.69 -6.56
N ALA A 17 7.95 2.63 -5.82
CA ALA A 17 9.28 2.51 -5.22
C ALA A 17 10.39 2.41 -6.28
N GLN A 18 10.16 1.61 -7.33
CA GLN A 18 11.09 1.47 -8.46
C GLN A 18 11.28 2.79 -9.19
N GLU A 19 10.21 3.50 -9.53
CA GLU A 19 10.27 4.81 -10.17
C GLU A 19 11.05 5.83 -9.30
N LEU A 20 10.84 5.83 -7.98
CA LEU A 20 11.59 6.70 -7.08
C LEU A 20 13.09 6.36 -7.07
N ILE A 21 13.44 5.08 -7.10
CA ILE A 21 14.84 4.63 -7.15
C ILE A 21 15.49 5.05 -8.48
N GLU A 22 14.80 4.90 -9.60
CA GLU A 22 15.25 5.34 -10.92
C GLU A 22 15.50 6.86 -10.96
N ARG A 23 14.73 7.63 -10.19
CA ARG A 23 14.93 9.08 -9.99
C ARG A 23 16.01 9.44 -8.96
N GLY A 24 16.74 8.46 -8.44
CA GLY A 24 17.84 8.66 -7.50
C GLY A 24 17.46 8.82 -6.05
N TYR A 25 16.20 8.51 -5.67
CA TYR A 25 15.79 8.49 -4.27
C TYR A 25 16.17 7.18 -3.58
N ASN A 26 16.61 7.25 -2.32
CA ASN A 26 16.77 6.09 -1.48
C ASN A 26 15.41 5.65 -0.93
N VAL A 27 15.01 4.42 -1.20
CA VAL A 27 13.72 3.86 -0.77
C VAL A 27 13.95 2.70 0.20
N GLU A 28 13.37 2.85 1.39
CA GLU A 28 13.30 1.79 2.40
C GLU A 28 11.84 1.33 2.54
N TRP A 29 11.62 0.06 2.84
CA TRP A 29 10.28 -0.49 2.93
C TRP A 29 9.95 -1.04 4.31
N VAL A 30 8.76 -0.70 4.81
CA VAL A 30 8.20 -1.27 6.03
C VAL A 30 7.07 -2.22 5.67
N GLY A 31 7.21 -3.47 6.06
CA GLY A 31 6.27 -4.55 5.77
C GLY A 31 6.19 -5.58 6.89
N THR A 32 5.78 -6.80 6.57
CA THR A 32 5.65 -7.93 7.51
C THR A 32 6.39 -9.16 6.98
N LYS A 33 6.65 -10.12 7.86
CA LYS A 33 7.26 -11.40 7.47
C LYS A 33 6.29 -12.34 6.75
N ALA A 34 4.98 -12.16 6.96
CA ALA A 34 3.96 -13.09 6.47
C ALA A 34 3.28 -12.62 5.18
N GLY A 35 3.49 -11.36 4.76
CA GLY A 35 2.87 -10.79 3.57
C GLY A 35 3.66 -11.06 2.29
N LEU A 36 3.03 -10.77 1.16
CA LEU A 36 3.64 -10.88 -0.16
C LEU A 36 4.92 -10.04 -0.28
N GLU A 37 4.96 -8.90 0.40
CA GLU A 37 6.09 -7.97 0.43
C GLU A 37 7.37 -8.61 0.90
N HIS A 38 7.30 -9.63 1.78
CA HIS A 38 8.49 -10.33 2.27
C HIS A 38 9.29 -11.02 1.16
N ARG A 39 8.62 -11.43 0.11
CA ARG A 39 9.24 -12.07 -1.05
C ARG A 39 9.62 -11.08 -2.13
N VAL A 40 8.69 -10.17 -2.49
CA VAL A 40 8.86 -9.36 -3.71
C VAL A 40 9.70 -8.11 -3.49
N VAL A 41 9.72 -7.54 -2.29
CA VAL A 41 10.46 -6.31 -2.00
C VAL A 41 11.98 -6.54 -1.98
N PRO A 42 12.51 -7.57 -1.28
CA PRO A 42 13.93 -7.89 -1.36
C PRO A 42 14.37 -8.35 -2.76
N ALA A 43 13.50 -9.07 -3.50
CA ALA A 43 13.79 -9.47 -4.87
C ALA A 43 13.95 -8.27 -5.83
N ALA A 44 13.35 -7.12 -5.49
CA ALA A 44 13.53 -5.86 -6.20
C ALA A 44 14.71 -5.01 -5.69
N GLY A 45 15.58 -5.57 -4.83
CA GLY A 45 16.75 -4.86 -4.29
C GLY A 45 16.43 -3.82 -3.20
N ILE A 46 15.21 -3.80 -2.68
CA ILE A 46 14.77 -2.82 -1.68
C ILE A 46 14.91 -3.41 -0.27
N THR A 47 15.50 -2.63 0.64
CA THR A 47 15.62 -3.04 2.06
C THR A 47 14.25 -3.11 2.72
N LEU A 48 13.90 -4.28 3.28
CA LEU A 48 12.64 -4.53 3.97
C LEU A 48 12.82 -4.59 5.48
N HIS A 49 12.12 -3.73 6.20
CA HIS A 49 12.01 -3.73 7.65
C HIS A 49 10.68 -4.38 8.07
N CYS A 50 10.75 -5.50 8.78
CA CYS A 50 9.54 -6.23 9.19
C CYS A 50 9.05 -5.80 10.57
N LEU A 51 7.77 -5.38 10.65
CA LEU A 51 7.07 -5.16 11.90
C LEU A 51 6.30 -6.42 12.32
N PRO A 52 6.18 -6.68 13.64
CA PRO A 52 5.42 -7.80 14.17
C PRO A 52 3.91 -7.49 14.18
N VAL A 53 3.32 -7.29 13.03
CA VAL A 53 1.88 -6.97 12.89
C VAL A 53 1.15 -8.20 12.37
N VAL A 54 -0.03 -8.48 12.95
CA VAL A 54 -0.93 -9.55 12.51
C VAL A 54 -2.35 -9.01 12.32
N GLY A 55 -3.06 -9.53 11.32
CA GLY A 55 -4.46 -9.18 11.11
C GLY A 55 -5.33 -9.62 12.30
N MET A 56 -6.21 -8.74 12.78
CA MET A 56 -7.01 -8.97 14.00
C MET A 56 -8.46 -9.39 13.73
N ARG A 57 -8.87 -9.68 12.50
CA ARG A 57 -10.25 -10.04 12.18
C ARG A 57 -10.65 -11.39 12.78
N GLY A 58 -11.84 -11.45 13.41
CA GLY A 58 -12.52 -12.70 13.80
C GLY A 58 -11.96 -13.45 15.02
N LYS A 59 -11.20 -12.81 15.94
CA LYS A 59 -10.54 -13.48 17.07
C LYS A 59 -11.22 -13.20 18.42
N SER A 60 -11.11 -14.15 19.37
CA SER A 60 -11.64 -14.06 20.75
C SER A 60 -11.06 -12.88 21.54
N ALA A 61 -11.66 -12.54 22.70
CA ALA A 61 -11.25 -11.41 23.56
C ALA A 61 -9.77 -11.49 23.98
N LEU A 62 -9.28 -12.69 24.34
CA LEU A 62 -7.88 -12.91 24.71
C LEU A 62 -6.93 -12.66 23.52
N HIS A 63 -7.33 -13.08 22.33
CA HIS A 63 -6.59 -12.78 21.11
C HIS A 63 -6.58 -11.29 20.78
N LYS A 64 -7.66 -10.57 21.08
CA LYS A 64 -7.70 -9.11 20.92
C LYS A 64 -6.72 -8.39 21.85
N LEU A 65 -6.67 -8.81 23.13
CA LEU A 65 -5.70 -8.24 24.09
C LEU A 65 -4.26 -8.47 23.64
N ARG A 66 -3.92 -9.70 23.25
CA ARG A 66 -2.61 -10.01 22.66
C ARG A 66 -2.34 -9.20 21.40
N GLY A 67 -3.35 -9.00 20.55
CA GLY A 67 -3.27 -8.18 19.35
C GLY A 67 -2.94 -6.72 19.65
N VAL A 68 -3.51 -6.14 20.72
CA VAL A 68 -3.21 -4.77 21.17
C VAL A 68 -1.75 -4.67 21.61
N LEU A 69 -1.24 -5.62 22.41
CA LEU A 69 0.16 -5.64 22.82
C LEU A 69 1.11 -5.74 21.63
N VAL A 70 0.81 -6.62 20.67
CA VAL A 70 1.60 -6.74 19.44
C VAL A 70 1.56 -5.45 18.63
N LEU A 71 0.41 -4.79 18.54
CA LEU A 71 0.27 -3.50 17.86
C LEU A 71 1.07 -2.39 18.56
N MET A 72 1.09 -2.36 19.90
CA MET A 72 1.92 -1.42 20.66
C MET A 72 3.41 -1.64 20.38
N ILE A 73 3.86 -2.88 20.39
CA ILE A 73 5.25 -3.23 20.05
C ILE A 73 5.57 -2.82 18.60
N ALA A 74 4.65 -3.08 17.68
CA ALA A 74 4.81 -2.67 16.29
C ALA A 74 4.90 -1.15 16.14
N GLN A 75 4.07 -0.41 16.90
CA GLN A 75 4.11 1.06 16.92
C GLN A 75 5.43 1.59 17.45
N LEU A 76 5.94 1.06 18.57
CA LEU A 76 7.24 1.45 19.12
C LEU A 76 8.39 1.17 18.15
N ARG A 77 8.38 -0.01 17.52
CA ARG A 77 9.38 -0.38 16.50
C ARG A 77 9.29 0.51 15.26
N ALA A 78 8.08 0.81 14.78
CA ALA A 78 7.90 1.72 13.66
C ALA A 78 8.40 3.13 13.99
N THR A 79 8.09 3.64 15.18
CA THR A 79 8.55 4.97 15.63
C THR A 79 10.08 5.02 15.73
N TRP A 80 10.69 4.00 16.33
CA TRP A 80 12.15 3.89 16.38
C TRP A 80 12.79 3.82 14.99
N LEU A 81 12.19 3.04 14.08
CA LEU A 81 12.66 2.90 12.71
C LEU A 81 12.61 4.23 11.95
N VAL A 82 11.47 4.93 11.99
CA VAL A 82 11.31 6.25 11.34
C VAL A 82 12.25 7.29 11.96
N PHE A 83 12.47 7.24 13.27
CA PHE A 83 13.45 8.09 13.96
C PHE A 83 14.88 7.81 13.47
N ARG A 84 15.26 6.54 13.34
CA ARG A 84 16.59 6.12 12.91
C ARG A 84 16.85 6.44 11.43
N LEU A 85 15.91 6.11 10.55
CA LEU A 85 16.04 6.30 9.11
C LEU A 85 15.90 7.77 8.68
N ARG A 86 15.23 8.58 9.48
CA ARG A 86 14.97 10.01 9.21
C ARG A 86 14.46 10.27 7.78
N PRO A 87 13.42 9.57 7.32
CA PRO A 87 12.95 9.72 5.95
C PRO A 87 12.47 11.16 5.69
N GLY A 88 12.63 11.63 4.45
CA GLY A 88 12.05 12.90 3.99
C GLY A 88 10.52 12.85 3.96
N CYS A 89 9.95 11.69 3.63
CA CYS A 89 8.50 11.42 3.72
C CYS A 89 8.23 9.92 3.93
N VAL A 90 7.01 9.60 4.37
CA VAL A 90 6.49 8.23 4.43
C VAL A 90 5.31 8.12 3.48
N VAL A 91 5.33 7.10 2.62
CA VAL A 91 4.25 6.81 1.67
C VAL A 91 3.56 5.53 2.10
N GLY A 92 2.29 5.63 2.51
CA GLY A 92 1.43 4.52 2.90
C GLY A 92 0.55 4.09 1.74
N MET A 93 0.70 2.83 1.31
CA MET A 93 -0.08 2.28 0.20
C MET A 93 -1.13 1.25 0.67
N GLY A 94 -1.42 1.24 1.98
CA GLY A 94 -2.43 0.35 2.55
C GLY A 94 -1.89 -0.93 3.17
N GLY A 95 -2.81 -1.79 3.58
CA GLY A 95 -2.51 -2.93 4.44
C GLY A 95 -2.35 -2.53 5.92
N TYR A 96 -2.48 -3.52 6.81
CA TYR A 96 -2.45 -3.25 8.27
C TYR A 96 -1.08 -2.76 8.78
N VAL A 97 0.01 -3.06 8.07
CA VAL A 97 1.36 -2.60 8.43
C VAL A 97 1.56 -1.10 8.20
N ALA A 98 0.79 -0.50 7.29
CA ALA A 98 0.85 0.93 7.03
C ALA A 98 0.36 1.77 8.22
N GLY A 99 -0.49 1.20 9.11
CA GLY A 99 -0.99 1.87 10.30
C GLY A 99 0.13 2.34 11.24
N PRO A 100 0.91 1.45 11.83
CA PRO A 100 2.01 1.82 12.70
C PRO A 100 3.07 2.72 12.04
N ALA A 101 3.41 2.46 10.76
CA ALA A 101 4.38 3.27 10.03
C ALA A 101 3.87 4.69 9.76
N GLY A 102 2.61 4.84 9.35
CA GLY A 102 1.98 6.14 9.14
C GLY A 102 1.82 6.94 10.44
N MET A 103 1.39 6.28 11.52
CA MET A 103 1.32 6.92 12.84
C MET A 103 2.70 7.35 13.35
N ALA A 104 3.74 6.55 13.12
CA ALA A 104 5.12 6.92 13.46
C ALA A 104 5.58 8.16 12.67
N ALA A 105 5.24 8.25 11.39
CA ALA A 105 5.51 9.43 10.59
C ALA A 105 4.87 10.68 11.19
N TRP A 106 3.59 10.61 11.52
CA TRP A 106 2.86 11.72 12.13
C TRP A 106 3.45 12.12 13.49
N LEU A 107 3.71 11.16 14.38
CA LEU A 107 4.31 11.42 15.71
C LEU A 107 5.67 12.13 15.60
N LEU A 108 6.47 11.78 14.60
CA LEU A 108 7.78 12.35 14.36
C LEU A 108 7.76 13.55 13.38
N ARG A 109 6.55 14.08 13.08
CA ARG A 109 6.36 15.23 12.20
C ARG A 109 6.97 15.04 10.80
N LYS A 110 7.03 13.80 10.32
CA LYS A 110 7.42 13.48 8.95
C LYS A 110 6.20 13.55 8.03
N PRO A 111 6.32 14.14 6.83
CA PRO A 111 5.24 14.15 5.86
C PRO A 111 4.74 12.73 5.59
N LEU A 112 3.43 12.50 5.76
CA LEU A 112 2.75 11.27 5.43
C LEU A 112 1.93 11.49 4.16
N LEU A 113 2.17 10.70 3.13
CA LEU A 113 1.35 10.58 1.95
C LEU A 113 0.66 9.21 2.01
N ILE A 114 -0.62 9.17 1.65
CA ILE A 114 -1.32 7.89 1.49
C ILE A 114 -1.89 7.77 0.08
N HIS A 115 -1.93 6.54 -0.42
CA HIS A 115 -2.59 6.22 -1.68
C HIS A 115 -3.55 5.04 -1.48
N GLU A 116 -4.78 5.18 -1.97
CA GLU A 116 -5.78 4.11 -1.97
C GLU A 116 -6.01 3.60 -3.39
N GLN A 117 -5.84 2.30 -3.58
CA GLN A 117 -5.96 1.65 -4.88
C GLN A 117 -7.38 1.15 -5.17
N ASN A 118 -8.20 0.97 -4.12
CA ASN A 118 -9.55 0.46 -4.23
C ASN A 118 -10.57 1.59 -4.37
N ALA A 119 -11.75 1.27 -4.91
CA ALA A 119 -12.87 2.22 -5.01
C ALA A 119 -13.43 2.63 -3.63
N VAL A 120 -13.12 1.87 -2.58
CA VAL A 120 -13.49 2.18 -1.18
C VAL A 120 -12.25 2.08 -0.31
N ALA A 121 -11.98 3.14 0.44
CA ALA A 121 -10.79 3.19 1.29
C ALA A 121 -10.79 2.11 2.36
N GLY A 122 -9.68 1.36 2.44
CA GLY A 122 -9.44 0.40 3.51
C GLY A 122 -9.37 1.07 4.89
N THR A 123 -9.66 0.30 5.95
CA THR A 123 -9.71 0.82 7.33
C THR A 123 -8.44 1.58 7.72
N THR A 124 -7.26 1.06 7.34
CA THR A 124 -5.98 1.69 7.65
C THR A 124 -5.84 3.04 6.97
N ASN A 125 -6.10 3.13 5.66
CA ASN A 125 -6.01 4.38 4.92
C ASN A 125 -7.07 5.39 5.37
N ARG A 126 -8.28 4.93 5.71
CA ARG A 126 -9.33 5.79 6.29
C ARG A 126 -8.90 6.38 7.64
N MET A 127 -8.24 5.60 8.49
CA MET A 127 -7.69 6.12 9.75
C MET A 127 -6.55 7.11 9.51
N LEU A 128 -5.62 6.78 8.63
CA LEU A 128 -4.44 7.60 8.35
C LEU A 128 -4.76 8.88 7.58
N SER A 129 -5.90 8.95 6.87
CA SER A 129 -6.30 10.16 6.12
C SER A 129 -6.38 11.41 6.99
N ARG A 130 -6.70 11.26 8.29
CA ARG A 130 -6.76 12.36 9.26
C ARG A 130 -5.39 12.97 9.59
N PHE A 131 -4.31 12.25 9.30
CA PHE A 131 -2.93 12.60 9.63
C PHE A 131 -2.06 12.80 8.39
N ALA A 132 -2.60 12.46 7.23
CA ALA A 132 -1.87 12.54 5.97
C ALA A 132 -1.77 13.99 5.48
N LYS A 133 -0.57 14.37 5.02
CA LYS A 133 -0.33 15.63 4.34
C LYS A 133 -0.94 15.65 2.93
N ARG A 134 -1.01 14.50 2.28
CA ARG A 134 -1.63 14.31 0.96
C ARG A 134 -2.35 12.97 0.92
N ILE A 135 -3.54 12.99 0.34
CA ILE A 135 -4.36 11.80 0.11
C ILE A 135 -4.50 11.63 -1.40
N LEU A 136 -4.03 10.50 -1.89
CA LEU A 136 -4.07 10.13 -3.30
C LEU A 136 -5.01 8.93 -3.46
N ALA A 137 -5.69 8.84 -4.58
CA ALA A 137 -6.60 7.72 -4.86
C ALA A 137 -6.54 7.27 -6.32
N GLY A 138 -6.78 5.98 -6.53
CA GLY A 138 -6.96 5.39 -7.85
C GLY A 138 -8.33 5.70 -8.45
N PHE A 139 -9.33 5.88 -7.59
CA PHE A 139 -10.73 6.08 -8.02
C PHE A 139 -11.39 7.26 -7.28
N PRO A 140 -12.30 7.99 -7.94
CA PRO A 140 -13.11 9.00 -7.27
C PRO A 140 -14.04 8.35 -6.24
N GLY A 141 -14.30 9.05 -5.13
CA GLY A 141 -15.21 8.59 -4.08
C GLY A 141 -14.62 7.52 -3.14
N ALA A 142 -13.34 7.18 -3.24
CA ALA A 142 -12.70 6.21 -2.36
C ALA A 142 -12.70 6.63 -0.88
N PHE A 143 -12.65 7.93 -0.61
CA PHE A 143 -12.70 8.54 0.72
C PHE A 143 -13.95 9.43 0.89
N ASP A 144 -14.18 9.84 2.12
CA ASP A 144 -15.28 10.77 2.45
C ASP A 144 -15.12 12.11 1.73
N ARG A 145 -16.25 12.69 1.29
CA ARG A 145 -16.29 13.90 0.44
C ARG A 145 -15.68 15.17 1.07
N HIS A 146 -15.55 15.20 2.40
CA HIS A 146 -14.96 16.35 3.10
C HIS A 146 -13.43 16.35 3.08
N LEU A 147 -12.79 15.28 2.60
CA LEU A 147 -11.35 15.18 2.49
C LEU A 147 -10.87 15.68 1.12
N GLU A 148 -9.77 16.43 1.13
CA GLU A 148 -9.09 16.82 -0.10
C GLU A 148 -8.31 15.63 -0.67
N VAL A 149 -8.84 15.00 -1.71
CA VAL A 149 -8.29 13.80 -2.34
C VAL A 149 -7.91 14.10 -3.78
N SER A 150 -6.66 13.81 -4.12
CA SER A 150 -6.19 13.87 -5.52
C SER A 150 -6.38 12.51 -6.18
N VAL A 151 -7.27 12.43 -7.16
CA VAL A 151 -7.48 11.21 -7.95
C VAL A 151 -6.46 11.18 -9.08
N ILE A 152 -5.48 10.28 -8.99
CA ILE A 152 -4.33 10.19 -9.91
C ILE A 152 -4.24 8.85 -10.64
N GLY A 153 -5.20 7.94 -10.42
CA GLY A 153 -5.15 6.58 -10.94
C GLY A 153 -4.27 5.65 -10.08
N ASN A 154 -4.17 4.40 -10.50
CA ASN A 154 -3.34 3.39 -9.84
C ASN A 154 -1.97 3.30 -10.49
N PRO A 155 -0.88 3.26 -9.70
CA PRO A 155 0.46 2.99 -10.22
C PRO A 155 0.53 1.61 -10.89
N LEU A 156 1.06 1.57 -12.08
CA LEU A 156 1.26 0.35 -12.87
C LEU A 156 2.76 0.09 -13.03
N ARG A 157 3.10 -1.19 -13.11
CA ARG A 157 4.47 -1.61 -13.44
C ARG A 157 4.81 -1.26 -14.89
N ASN A 158 6.06 -0.87 -15.16
CA ASN A 158 6.51 -0.46 -16.49
C ASN A 158 6.25 -1.52 -17.56
N GLU A 159 6.39 -2.81 -17.23
CA GLU A 159 6.11 -3.90 -18.17
C GLU A 159 4.64 -3.91 -18.65
N LEU A 160 3.71 -3.59 -17.75
CA LEU A 160 2.28 -3.51 -18.09
C LEU A 160 1.97 -2.27 -18.95
N LEU A 161 2.63 -1.15 -18.66
CA LEU A 161 2.49 0.06 -19.47
C LEU A 161 3.01 -0.16 -20.89
N GLN A 162 4.17 -0.80 -21.04
CA GLN A 162 4.77 -1.13 -22.35
C GLN A 162 3.92 -2.14 -23.12
N ALA A 163 3.46 -3.21 -22.45
CA ALA A 163 2.59 -4.20 -23.07
C ALA A 163 1.25 -3.59 -23.52
N GLY A 164 0.67 -2.70 -22.70
CA GLY A 164 -0.57 -2.00 -23.05
C GLY A 164 -0.40 -1.01 -24.20
N ALA A 165 0.72 -0.31 -24.28
CA ALA A 165 1.03 0.61 -25.37
C ALA A 165 1.28 -0.11 -26.71
N ALA A 166 1.80 -1.34 -26.65
CA ALA A 166 2.05 -2.16 -27.85
C ALA A 166 0.81 -2.95 -28.32
N ALA A 167 -0.20 -3.09 -27.47
CA ALA A 167 -1.41 -3.86 -27.77
C ALA A 167 -2.43 -2.99 -28.51
N THR A 168 -2.68 -3.30 -29.79
CA THR A 168 -3.82 -2.77 -30.52
C THR A 168 -4.92 -3.83 -30.57
N TYR A 169 -6.09 -3.50 -30.05
CA TYR A 169 -7.27 -4.35 -30.19
C TYR A 169 -8.25 -3.67 -31.15
N ASP A 170 -8.28 -4.18 -32.38
CA ASP A 170 -9.22 -3.72 -33.38
C ASP A 170 -10.46 -4.63 -33.38
N TYR A 171 -11.59 -4.07 -32.92
CA TYR A 171 -12.86 -4.74 -32.84
C TYR A 171 -13.87 -4.10 -33.79
N ASP A 172 -14.21 -4.82 -34.85
CA ASP A 172 -15.09 -4.37 -35.92
C ASP A 172 -16.58 -4.60 -35.65
N GLY A 173 -16.93 -5.18 -34.49
CA GLY A 173 -18.31 -5.52 -34.12
C GLY A 173 -18.91 -6.73 -34.83
N ARG A 174 -18.19 -7.38 -35.78
CA ARG A 174 -18.69 -8.48 -36.60
C ARG A 174 -18.33 -9.87 -36.10
N ARG A 175 -17.33 -9.96 -35.25
CA ARG A 175 -16.87 -11.20 -34.60
C ARG A 175 -17.25 -11.23 -33.11
N PRO A 176 -17.31 -12.41 -32.45
CA PRO A 176 -17.52 -12.47 -31.01
C PRO A 176 -16.45 -11.67 -30.26
N LEU A 177 -16.88 -10.84 -29.28
CA LEU A 177 -15.97 -10.09 -28.39
C LEU A 177 -15.14 -11.07 -27.56
N GLN A 178 -13.82 -10.95 -27.63
CA GLN A 178 -12.91 -11.67 -26.73
C GLN A 178 -12.70 -10.87 -25.47
N LEU A 179 -13.25 -11.34 -24.35
CA LEU A 179 -13.17 -10.70 -23.05
C LEU A 179 -12.38 -11.57 -22.08
N LEU A 180 -11.30 -11.05 -21.55
CA LEU A 180 -10.54 -11.67 -20.46
C LEU A 180 -10.83 -10.94 -19.16
N VAL A 181 -11.41 -11.64 -18.19
CA VAL A 181 -11.65 -11.11 -16.84
C VAL A 181 -10.63 -11.69 -15.87
N LEU A 182 -9.85 -10.82 -15.25
CA LEU A 182 -8.81 -11.21 -14.28
C LEU A 182 -9.26 -10.83 -12.87
N GLY A 183 -9.16 -11.78 -11.94
CA GLY A 183 -9.36 -11.55 -10.51
C GLY A 183 -8.03 -11.36 -9.79
N GLY A 184 -8.06 -10.71 -8.61
CA GLY A 184 -6.90 -10.60 -7.72
C GLY A 184 -6.52 -11.94 -7.07
N SER A 185 -5.34 -11.99 -6.43
CA SER A 185 -4.74 -13.21 -5.85
C SER A 185 -5.57 -13.90 -4.76
N LEU A 186 -6.49 -13.19 -4.14
CA LEU A 186 -7.43 -13.74 -3.13
C LEU A 186 -8.83 -13.98 -3.70
N GLY A 187 -9.00 -13.85 -5.02
CA GLY A 187 -10.27 -13.94 -5.71
C GLY A 187 -11.19 -12.75 -5.41
N ALA A 188 -12.12 -12.48 -6.31
CA ALA A 188 -13.30 -11.71 -6.00
C ALA A 188 -14.29 -12.68 -5.35
N ALA A 189 -14.26 -12.81 -4.02
CA ALA A 189 -15.32 -13.51 -3.34
C ALA A 189 -16.63 -12.75 -3.54
N PRO A 190 -17.76 -13.45 -3.83
CA PRO A 190 -19.06 -12.80 -3.95
C PRO A 190 -19.51 -12.18 -2.64
#